data_15bff3a780fe474c33d16f60f9f63f2e
#
_entry.id   15bff3a780fe474c33d16f60f9f63f2e
#
_cell.length_a   1.000
_cell.length_b   1.000
_cell.length_c   1.000
_cell.angle_alpha   90.00
_cell.angle_beta   90.00
_cell.angle_gamma   90.00
#
_symmetry.space_group_name_H-M   'P 1'
#
loop_
_entity.id
_entity.type
_entity.pdbx_description
1 polymer ?
#
loop_
_entity_poly.entity_id
_entity_poly.type
_entity_poly.pdbx_seq_one_letter_code
_entity_poly.pdbx_strand_id
1 'polypeptide(L)'
;MHSYRSIGSAVVFVLTLLGSAACSSDPQEKYVAELRSSNEVPANSSSAVGRMVLLVSRDASYAEYSVEQSGLSGGIRGGHFHRAAAGVNGPIVLSFFFDPTTGAAINGPTPGTTDLELNGAIGRTITKAQLDPILADLRAGNLYANIHTPQFVGGEIRGQLLKQ
;
A
#
# COMPACT_ATOMS: atom_id res chain seq x y z
N MET A 1 -26.62 42.34 -71.14
CA MET A 1 -26.08 40.99 -70.78
C MET A 1 -25.01 41.16 -69.73
N HIS A 2 -25.34 40.95 -68.44
CA HIS A 2 -24.40 41.01 -67.31
C HIS A 2 -24.20 39.58 -66.76
N SER A 3 -22.98 39.12 -66.89
CA SER A 3 -22.54 37.83 -66.42
C SER A 3 -22.13 37.92 -64.92
N TYR A 4 -22.85 37.23 -64.00
CA TYR A 4 -22.47 37.09 -62.63
C TYR A 4 -21.56 35.87 -62.47
N ARG A 5 -20.31 36.15 -62.09
CA ARG A 5 -19.38 35.05 -61.63
C ARG A 5 -19.62 34.81 -60.17
N SER A 6 -20.03 33.56 -59.86
CA SER A 6 -20.15 33.03 -58.51
C SER A 6 -18.77 32.70 -57.97
N ILE A 7 -18.40 33.30 -56.85
CA ILE A 7 -17.19 32.95 -56.10
C ILE A 7 -17.60 31.95 -55.05
N GLY A 8 -17.20 30.69 -55.27
CA GLY A 8 -17.42 29.62 -54.29
C GLY A 8 -16.42 29.76 -53.12
N SER A 9 -16.91 30.06 -51.93
CA SER A 9 -16.11 29.98 -50.71
C SER A 9 -15.91 28.55 -50.27
N ALA A 10 -14.67 28.06 -50.34
CA ALA A 10 -14.30 26.78 -49.77
C ALA A 10 -14.14 26.93 -48.25
N VAL A 11 -15.03 26.30 -47.50
CA VAL A 11 -14.92 26.19 -46.03
C VAL A 11 -13.96 25.03 -45.73
N VAL A 12 -12.77 25.36 -45.27
CA VAL A 12 -11.80 24.38 -44.78
C VAL A 12 -12.21 24.00 -43.36
N PHE A 13 -12.72 22.79 -43.20
CA PHE A 13 -12.93 22.19 -41.87
C PHE A 13 -11.59 21.73 -41.31
N VAL A 14 -11.05 22.49 -40.36
CA VAL A 14 -9.91 22.02 -39.55
C VAL A 14 -10.44 21.06 -38.50
N LEU A 15 -10.25 19.77 -38.75
CA LEU A 15 -10.55 18.70 -37.80
C LEU A 15 -9.45 18.68 -36.73
N THR A 16 -9.69 19.36 -35.59
CA THR A 16 -8.84 19.25 -34.43
C THR A 16 -9.01 17.85 -33.82
N LEU A 17 -8.05 16.94 -34.04
CA LEU A 17 -7.94 15.72 -33.29
C LEU A 17 -7.63 16.08 -31.83
N LEU A 18 -8.66 16.05 -30.98
CA LEU A 18 -8.49 15.96 -29.54
C LEU A 18 -7.88 14.58 -29.25
N GLY A 19 -6.56 14.55 -29.10
CA GLY A 19 -5.88 13.37 -28.60
C GLY A 19 -6.40 13.08 -27.21
N SER A 20 -7.23 12.04 -27.08
CA SER A 20 -7.55 11.44 -25.79
C SER A 20 -6.24 10.96 -25.19
N ALA A 21 -5.73 11.63 -24.15
CA ALA A 21 -4.71 11.08 -23.29
C ALA A 21 -5.33 9.80 -22.70
N ALA A 22 -5.05 8.67 -23.29
CA ALA A 22 -5.32 7.39 -22.69
C ALA A 22 -4.55 7.39 -21.36
N CYS A 23 -5.27 7.40 -20.22
CA CYS A 23 -4.69 6.99 -18.96
C CYS A 23 -4.07 5.61 -19.22
N SER A 24 -2.76 5.55 -19.37
CA SER A 24 -2.07 4.28 -19.50
C SER A 24 -2.28 3.54 -18.18
N SER A 25 -3.09 2.49 -18.21
CA SER A 25 -3.16 1.48 -17.14
C SER A 25 -1.85 0.68 -17.17
N ASP A 26 -0.79 1.36 -16.82
CA ASP A 26 0.54 0.80 -16.83
C ASP A 26 0.73 -0.15 -15.66
N PRO A 27 1.36 -1.31 -15.84
CA PRO A 27 1.52 -2.28 -14.79
C PRO A 27 2.34 -1.68 -13.65
N GLN A 28 1.63 -1.33 -12.58
CA GLN A 28 2.22 -1.12 -11.27
C GLN A 28 2.73 -2.47 -10.77
N GLU A 29 3.85 -2.49 -10.04
CA GLU A 29 4.22 -3.71 -9.35
C GLU A 29 3.25 -3.90 -8.18
N LYS A 30 2.55 -5.04 -8.17
CA LYS A 30 1.60 -5.39 -7.12
C LYS A 30 2.19 -6.47 -6.21
N TYR A 31 2.10 -6.24 -4.92
CA TYR A 31 2.48 -7.20 -3.89
C TYR A 31 1.30 -7.44 -2.95
N VAL A 32 1.17 -8.68 -2.49
CA VAL A 32 0.11 -9.07 -1.55
C VAL A 32 0.72 -9.85 -0.39
N ALA A 33 0.27 -9.55 0.82
CA ALA A 33 0.56 -10.34 2.02
C ALA A 33 -0.75 -10.81 2.66
N GLU A 34 -0.89 -12.13 2.82
CA GLU A 34 -1.95 -12.73 3.62
C GLU A 34 -1.46 -12.81 5.07
N LEU A 35 -2.09 -12.01 5.94
CA LEU A 35 -1.68 -11.88 7.34
C LEU A 35 -2.40 -12.93 8.20
N ARG A 36 -1.63 -13.77 8.89
CA ARG A 36 -2.13 -14.85 9.74
C ARG A 36 -1.24 -15.03 10.97
N SER A 37 -1.85 -15.47 12.06
CA SER A 37 -1.15 -15.81 13.30
C SER A 37 -0.21 -17.01 13.15
N SER A 38 -0.55 -17.94 12.26
CA SER A 38 0.29 -19.11 11.93
C SER A 38 1.59 -18.73 11.20
N ASN A 39 1.67 -17.53 10.62
CA ASN A 39 2.87 -17.03 9.96
C ASN A 39 3.81 -16.32 10.93
N GLU A 40 3.38 -16.00 12.16
CA GLU A 40 4.25 -15.40 13.18
C GLU A 40 5.37 -16.35 13.63
N VAL A 41 6.44 -15.78 14.16
CA VAL A 41 7.60 -16.56 14.64
C VAL A 41 7.95 -16.13 16.07
N PRO A 42 7.62 -16.95 17.07
CA PRO A 42 6.82 -18.20 16.96
C PRO A 42 5.36 -17.94 16.59
N ALA A 43 4.71 -18.90 15.96
CA ALA A 43 3.27 -18.84 15.68
C ALA A 43 2.48 -18.68 16.99
N ASN A 44 1.32 -17.99 16.91
CA ASN A 44 0.45 -17.79 18.06
C ASN A 44 -0.98 -18.33 17.83
N SER A 45 -1.82 -18.27 18.86
CA SER A 45 -3.16 -18.86 18.84
C SER A 45 -4.27 -17.91 18.39
N SER A 46 -3.95 -16.71 17.90
CA SER A 46 -4.98 -15.78 17.41
C SER A 46 -5.70 -16.36 16.19
N SER A 47 -7.01 -16.10 16.13
CA SER A 47 -7.83 -16.38 14.93
C SER A 47 -7.92 -15.21 13.98
N ALA A 48 -7.26 -14.09 14.29
CA ALA A 48 -7.23 -12.92 13.45
C ALA A 48 -6.64 -13.21 12.05
N VAL A 49 -7.17 -12.52 11.07
CA VAL A 49 -6.70 -12.57 9.69
C VAL A 49 -6.63 -11.17 9.12
N GLY A 50 -5.80 -11.00 8.11
CA GLY A 50 -5.73 -9.75 7.37
C GLY A 50 -5.13 -9.94 5.99
N ARG A 51 -5.21 -8.90 5.20
CA ARG A 51 -4.64 -8.83 3.86
C ARG A 51 -4.06 -7.45 3.62
N MET A 52 -2.83 -7.40 3.16
CA MET A 52 -2.21 -6.17 2.70
C MET A 52 -2.01 -6.24 1.19
N VAL A 53 -2.33 -5.14 0.52
CA VAL A 53 -1.99 -4.91 -0.89
C VAL A 53 -1.06 -3.72 -0.95
N LEU A 54 0.05 -3.85 -1.66
CA LEU A 54 1.02 -2.78 -1.90
C LEU A 54 1.24 -2.65 -3.41
N LEU A 55 1.09 -1.42 -3.91
CA LEU A 55 1.22 -1.07 -5.32
C LEU A 55 2.39 -0.09 -5.46
N VAL A 56 3.43 -0.49 -6.18
CA VAL A 56 4.57 0.39 -6.50
C VAL A 56 4.30 1.08 -7.82
N SER A 57 4.44 2.40 -7.88
CA SER A 57 4.32 3.17 -9.12
C SER A 57 5.34 2.68 -10.16
N ARG A 58 5.02 2.85 -11.46
CA ARG A 58 5.87 2.39 -12.57
C ARG A 58 7.32 2.89 -12.46
N ASP A 59 7.50 4.14 -12.14
CA ASP A 59 8.79 4.80 -12.02
C ASP A 59 9.44 4.61 -10.62
N ALA A 60 8.78 3.83 -9.75
CA ALA A 60 9.16 3.63 -8.37
C ALA A 60 9.33 4.94 -7.57
N SER A 61 8.60 5.99 -7.93
CA SER A 61 8.63 7.27 -7.22
C SER A 61 7.80 7.27 -5.94
N TYR A 62 6.87 6.32 -5.80
CA TYR A 62 6.06 6.10 -4.60
C TYR A 62 5.48 4.68 -4.59
N ALA A 63 4.92 4.28 -3.47
CA ALA A 63 4.04 3.13 -3.39
C ALA A 63 2.79 3.48 -2.56
N GLU A 64 1.69 2.79 -2.85
CA GLU A 64 0.46 2.87 -2.08
C GLU A 64 0.17 1.52 -1.47
N TYR A 65 -0.35 1.50 -0.24
CA TYR A 65 -0.78 0.27 0.39
C TYR A 65 -2.16 0.40 1.00
N SER A 66 -2.87 -0.72 1.05
CA SER A 66 -4.08 -0.89 1.85
C SER A 66 -3.95 -2.13 2.72
N VAL A 67 -4.54 -2.07 3.91
CA VAL A 67 -4.58 -3.18 4.86
C VAL A 67 -6.03 -3.37 5.30
N GLU A 68 -6.50 -4.59 5.19
CA GLU A 68 -7.76 -5.05 5.75
C GLU A 68 -7.45 -6.09 6.82
N GLN A 69 -8.19 -6.09 7.91
CA GLN A 69 -8.01 -7.06 8.99
C GLN A 69 -9.34 -7.34 9.71
N SER A 70 -9.43 -8.48 10.37
CA SER A 70 -10.57 -8.84 11.21
C SER A 70 -10.17 -9.77 12.33
N GLY A 71 -10.89 -9.70 13.44
CA GLY A 71 -10.74 -10.60 14.57
C GLY A 71 -9.50 -10.38 15.42
N LEU A 72 -8.86 -9.19 15.36
CA LEU A 72 -7.76 -8.84 16.27
C LEU A 72 -8.22 -8.91 17.73
N SER A 73 -7.33 -9.31 18.62
CA SER A 73 -7.59 -9.50 20.05
C SER A 73 -7.74 -8.19 20.82
N GLY A 74 -7.53 -7.06 20.18
CA GLY A 74 -7.63 -5.70 20.74
C GLY A 74 -7.26 -4.64 19.75
N GLY A 75 -7.18 -3.40 20.19
CA GLY A 75 -6.76 -2.28 19.33
C GLY A 75 -5.34 -2.45 18.80
N ILE A 76 -5.06 -1.86 17.65
CA ILE A 76 -3.74 -1.93 17.02
C ILE A 76 -2.74 -1.11 17.82
N ARG A 77 -1.63 -1.73 18.18
CA ARG A 77 -0.48 -1.11 18.85
C ARG A 77 0.65 -0.75 17.91
N GLY A 78 0.61 -1.26 16.70
CA GLY A 78 1.60 -0.97 15.67
C GLY A 78 1.42 -1.89 14.47
N GLY A 79 2.00 -1.48 13.36
CA GLY A 79 2.10 -2.30 12.18
C GLY A 79 3.33 -1.88 11.40
N HIS A 80 4.12 -2.87 11.03
CA HIS A 80 5.45 -2.62 10.48
C HIS A 80 5.74 -3.50 9.28
N PHE A 81 6.53 -2.94 8.35
CA PHE A 81 7.30 -3.74 7.41
C PHE A 81 8.62 -4.12 8.08
N HIS A 82 8.98 -5.38 7.95
CA HIS A 82 10.23 -5.95 8.44
C HIS A 82 11.03 -6.55 7.30
N ARG A 83 12.36 -6.56 7.45
CA ARG A 83 13.29 -7.14 6.47
C ARG A 83 13.72 -8.53 6.92
N ALA A 84 13.14 -9.58 6.34
CA ALA A 84 13.58 -10.95 6.44
C ALA A 84 12.87 -11.84 5.41
N ALA A 85 13.45 -13.01 5.15
CA ALA A 85 12.77 -14.07 4.43
C ALA A 85 11.57 -14.63 5.23
N ALA A 86 10.68 -15.35 4.56
CA ALA A 86 9.55 -16.00 5.21
C ALA A 86 10.02 -16.95 6.33
N GLY A 87 9.31 -16.93 7.46
CA GLY A 87 9.64 -17.74 8.63
C GLY A 87 10.83 -17.25 9.47
N VAL A 88 11.37 -16.06 9.20
CA VAL A 88 12.47 -15.47 9.96
C VAL A 88 12.02 -14.12 10.53
N ASN A 89 12.41 -13.80 11.77
CA ASN A 89 12.23 -12.47 12.35
C ASN A 89 13.32 -11.53 11.86
N GLY A 90 12.94 -10.31 11.50
CA GLY A 90 13.84 -9.27 11.01
C GLY A 90 13.58 -7.91 11.64
N PRO A 91 14.48 -6.95 11.42
CA PRO A 91 14.32 -5.59 11.94
C PRO A 91 13.15 -4.87 11.26
N ILE A 92 12.53 -3.92 11.98
CA ILE A 92 11.57 -2.96 11.42
C ILE A 92 12.31 -2.08 10.41
N VAL A 93 11.72 -1.89 9.24
CA VAL A 93 12.25 -1.00 8.20
C VAL A 93 11.30 0.16 7.89
N LEU A 94 9.99 0.01 8.15
CA LEU A 94 9.01 1.07 7.97
C LEU A 94 7.76 0.77 8.79
N SER A 95 7.18 1.78 9.43
CA SER A 95 5.85 1.68 10.05
C SER A 95 4.78 1.99 9.03
N PHE A 96 3.62 1.32 9.11
CA PHE A 96 2.48 1.57 8.23
C PHE A 96 1.19 1.95 8.96
N PHE A 97 1.17 1.94 10.29
CA PHE A 97 0.10 2.57 11.06
C PHE A 97 0.56 3.89 11.67
N PHE A 98 -0.33 4.88 11.65
CA PHE A 98 -0.08 6.21 12.15
C PHE A 98 -1.29 6.69 12.95
N ASP A 99 -1.02 7.39 14.04
CA ASP A 99 -2.04 8.08 14.84
C ASP A 99 -2.78 9.10 13.95
N PRO A 100 -4.12 9.03 13.83
CA PRO A 100 -4.87 9.92 12.94
C PRO A 100 -4.87 11.38 13.41
N THR A 101 -4.59 11.64 14.70
CA THR A 101 -4.61 12.99 15.29
C THR A 101 -3.25 13.66 15.14
N THR A 102 -2.17 12.93 15.41
CA THR A 102 -0.81 13.49 15.44
C THR A 102 -0.02 13.21 14.16
N GLY A 103 -0.45 12.23 13.36
CA GLY A 103 0.30 11.74 12.20
C GLY A 103 1.57 10.97 12.58
N ALA A 104 1.82 10.74 13.88
CA ALA A 104 2.97 9.99 14.34
C ALA A 104 2.83 8.49 14.03
N ALA A 105 3.93 7.83 13.70
CA ALA A 105 3.96 6.38 13.52
C ALA A 105 3.65 5.68 14.85
N ILE A 106 2.76 4.68 14.81
CA ILE A 106 2.45 3.85 15.97
C ILE A 106 3.47 2.71 16.01
N ASN A 107 4.45 2.81 16.90
CA ASN A 107 5.60 1.91 16.98
C ASN A 107 5.63 1.07 18.26
N GLY A 108 4.49 0.80 18.86
CA GLY A 108 4.40 0.01 20.09
C GLY A 108 3.51 0.66 21.16
N PRO A 109 3.41 0.06 22.35
CA PRO A 109 2.55 0.56 23.40
C PRO A 109 3.06 1.92 23.88
N THR A 110 2.43 2.99 23.43
CA THR A 110 2.62 4.30 24.03
C THR A 110 1.63 4.41 25.17
N PRO A 111 2.05 4.66 26.43
CA PRO A 111 1.14 4.88 27.53
C PRO A 111 0.16 6.01 27.18
N GLY A 112 -1.15 5.73 27.23
CA GLY A 112 -2.20 6.72 26.97
C GLY A 112 -2.70 6.84 25.53
N THR A 113 -2.18 6.07 24.57
CA THR A 113 -2.80 5.97 23.24
C THR A 113 -4.05 5.09 23.33
N THR A 114 -5.19 5.63 22.91
CA THR A 114 -6.42 4.85 22.72
C THR A 114 -6.18 3.83 21.61
N ASP A 115 -6.68 2.61 21.83
CA ASP A 115 -6.63 1.56 20.81
C ASP A 115 -7.29 2.07 19.52
N LEU A 116 -6.55 2.10 18.44
CA LEU A 116 -7.10 2.42 17.12
C LEU A 116 -7.87 1.20 16.65
N GLU A 117 -9.17 1.24 16.80
CA GLU A 117 -10.04 0.29 16.12
C GLU A 117 -10.11 0.67 14.65
N LEU A 118 -9.36 -0.05 13.85
CA LEU A 118 -9.39 0.09 12.40
C LEU A 118 -10.29 -1.00 11.81
N ASN A 119 -11.58 -0.72 11.84
CA ASN A 119 -12.56 -1.46 11.05
C ASN A 119 -12.60 -0.84 9.65
N GLY A 120 -11.83 -1.39 8.71
CA GLY A 120 -11.82 -0.93 7.32
C GLY A 120 -10.44 -0.97 6.66
N ALA A 121 -10.42 -0.71 5.37
CA ALA A 121 -9.20 -0.58 4.59
C ALA A 121 -8.54 0.77 4.87
N ILE A 122 -7.26 0.75 5.25
CA ILE A 122 -6.44 1.95 5.33
C ILE A 122 -5.58 1.98 4.09
N GLY A 123 -5.67 3.06 3.33
CA GLY A 123 -4.77 3.33 2.22
C GLY A 123 -3.83 4.48 2.59
N ARG A 124 -2.53 4.31 2.34
CA ARG A 124 -1.53 5.36 2.51
C ARG A 124 -0.45 5.27 1.47
N THR A 125 0.24 6.39 1.29
CA THR A 125 1.36 6.53 0.35
C THR A 125 2.69 6.38 1.09
N ILE A 126 3.57 5.54 0.55
CA ILE A 126 4.99 5.45 0.88
C ILE A 126 5.73 6.35 -0.10
N THR A 127 6.42 7.35 0.41
CA THR A 127 7.19 8.28 -0.41
C THR A 127 8.42 7.61 -1.02
N LYS A 128 8.99 8.19 -2.08
CA LYS A 128 10.23 7.67 -2.69
C LYS A 128 11.35 7.47 -1.68
N ALA A 129 11.55 8.42 -0.78
CA ALA A 129 12.61 8.35 0.25
C ALA A 129 12.41 7.16 1.22
N GLN A 130 11.17 6.76 1.47
CA GLN A 130 10.84 5.60 2.29
C GLN A 130 10.89 4.29 1.50
N LEU A 131 10.57 4.33 0.21
CA LEU A 131 10.53 3.17 -0.68
C LEU A 131 11.93 2.72 -1.11
N ASP A 132 12.81 3.64 -1.51
CA ASP A 132 14.14 3.33 -2.02
C ASP A 132 14.94 2.35 -1.13
N PRO A 133 14.98 2.52 0.20
CA PRO A 133 15.75 1.63 1.08
C PRO A 133 15.20 0.19 1.18
N ILE A 134 13.93 -0.02 0.79
CA ILE A 134 13.24 -1.32 0.95
C ILE A 134 12.86 -1.97 -0.38
N LEU A 135 12.98 -1.26 -1.49
CA LEU A 135 12.48 -1.72 -2.79
C LEU A 135 13.18 -2.99 -3.29
N ALA A 136 14.49 -3.11 -3.08
CA ALA A 136 15.24 -4.29 -3.48
C ALA A 136 14.79 -5.53 -2.69
N ASP A 137 14.59 -5.38 -1.37
CA ASP A 137 14.09 -6.44 -0.49
C ASP A 137 12.65 -6.83 -0.82
N LEU A 138 11.80 -5.84 -1.12
CA LEU A 138 10.43 -6.07 -1.57
C LEU A 138 10.42 -6.94 -2.85
N ARG A 139 11.22 -6.58 -3.84
CA ARG A 139 11.33 -7.33 -5.11
C ARG A 139 11.91 -8.72 -4.94
N ALA A 140 12.78 -8.90 -3.95
CA ALA A 140 13.36 -10.19 -3.59
C ALA A 140 12.43 -11.07 -2.72
N GLY A 141 11.25 -10.57 -2.31
CA GLY A 141 10.35 -11.27 -1.40
C GLY A 141 10.86 -11.33 0.05
N ASN A 142 11.76 -10.44 0.43
CA ASN A 142 12.39 -10.35 1.76
C ASN A 142 11.75 -9.28 2.64
N LEU A 143 10.50 -8.90 2.38
CA LEU A 143 9.72 -8.04 3.26
C LEU A 143 8.46 -8.76 3.73
N TYR A 144 8.15 -8.61 5.01
CA TYR A 144 6.87 -9.00 5.56
C TYR A 144 6.21 -7.85 6.30
N ALA A 145 4.88 -7.87 6.35
CA ALA A 145 4.09 -6.98 7.19
C ALA A 145 3.60 -7.73 8.41
N ASN A 146 3.58 -7.09 9.59
CA ASN A 146 2.88 -7.62 10.74
C ASN A 146 2.10 -6.54 11.50
N ILE A 147 1.12 -6.98 12.28
CA ILE A 147 0.25 -6.15 13.12
C ILE A 147 0.39 -6.62 14.56
N HIS A 148 0.58 -5.66 15.45
CA HIS A 148 0.71 -5.89 16.89
C HIS A 148 -0.52 -5.41 17.63
N THR A 149 -0.87 -6.10 18.71
CA THR A 149 -1.93 -5.72 19.66
C THR A 149 -1.41 -5.80 21.10
N PRO A 150 -2.15 -5.30 22.09
CA PRO A 150 -1.76 -5.42 23.50
C PRO A 150 -1.55 -6.85 23.95
N GLN A 151 -2.31 -7.81 23.43
CA GLN A 151 -2.21 -9.21 23.76
C GLN A 151 -1.03 -9.90 23.05
N PHE A 152 -0.67 -9.45 21.86
CA PHE A 152 0.41 -9.99 21.04
C PHE A 152 1.40 -8.89 20.67
N VAL A 153 2.20 -8.49 21.67
CA VAL A 153 3.17 -7.39 21.51
C VAL A 153 4.31 -7.74 20.52
N GLY A 154 4.58 -9.02 20.32
CA GLY A 154 5.57 -9.49 19.33
C GLY A 154 5.03 -9.59 17.91
N GLY A 155 3.71 -9.46 17.72
CA GLY A 155 2.96 -9.60 16.48
C GLY A 155 1.78 -10.56 16.64
N GLU A 156 0.60 -10.15 16.18
CA GLU A 156 -0.60 -10.99 16.20
C GLU A 156 -0.80 -11.71 14.88
N ILE A 157 -0.66 -11.00 13.78
CA ILE A 157 -0.75 -11.55 12.42
C ILE A 157 0.36 -10.99 11.52
N ARG A 158 0.89 -11.84 10.65
CA ARG A 158 2.01 -11.54 9.79
C ARG A 158 1.85 -12.18 8.41
N GLY A 159 2.41 -11.57 7.37
CA GLY A 159 2.45 -12.13 6.03
C GLY A 159 3.60 -11.58 5.19
N GLN A 160 4.19 -12.44 4.36
CA GLN A 160 5.23 -12.07 3.41
C GLN A 160 4.61 -11.33 2.24
N LEU A 161 5.24 -10.22 1.80
CA LEU A 161 4.86 -9.47 0.61
C LEU A 161 5.38 -10.19 -0.62
N LEU A 162 4.48 -10.77 -1.40
CA LEU A 162 4.80 -11.54 -2.60
C LEU A 162 4.24 -10.83 -3.84
N LYS A 163 5.05 -10.74 -4.88
CA LYS A 163 4.66 -10.16 -6.17
C LYS A 163 3.56 -10.99 -6.82
N GLN A 164 2.55 -10.30 -7.40
CA GLN A 164 1.43 -10.89 -8.13
C GLN A 164 1.59 -10.70 -9.63
#